data_902243f3454ec60485b4685fb391b55d
#
_entry.id   902243f3454ec60485b4685fb391b55d
#
_cell.length_a   1.000
_cell.length_b   1.000
_cell.length_c   1.000
_cell.angle_alpha   90.00
_cell.angle_beta   90.00
_cell.angle_gamma   90.00
#
_symmetry.space_group_name_H-M   'P 1'
#
loop_
_entity.id
_entity.type
_entity.pdbx_description
1 polymer ?
#
loop_
_entity_poly.entity_id
_entity_poly.type
_entity_poly.pdbx_seq_one_letter_code
_entity_poly.pdbx_strand_id
1 'polypeptide(L)'
;MKRFWWFLIPLLAFAVLVFFLGKGLTKDPRYVPSPLVGKPAPTFDLPQLQDPKQSFAPEDLKGRIWLLNVWASWCVSCREEHPVLVEFARTHPDVPLIGLDYKDQRPDALAWLKKHGNPYVLSAFDADGRVGIDYGVYGVPETYVIDQAGVIRYKHVGPVTPEVVQTLIDPMLKGLK
;
A
#
# COMPACT_ATOMS: atom_id res chain seq x y z
N MET A 1 -35.98 10.11 -47.07
CA MET A 1 -35.40 9.06 -46.20
C MET A 1 -33.89 9.26 -45.89
N LYS A 2 -33.06 9.81 -46.77
CA LYS A 2 -31.63 10.00 -46.57
C LYS A 2 -31.25 10.99 -45.43
N ARG A 3 -32.07 12.05 -45.17
CA ARG A 3 -31.80 13.03 -44.07
C ARG A 3 -31.98 12.48 -42.66
N PHE A 4 -32.80 11.45 -42.48
CA PHE A 4 -33.03 10.83 -41.17
C PHE A 4 -31.80 10.04 -40.65
N TRP A 5 -31.07 9.40 -41.57
CA TRP A 5 -29.84 8.65 -41.23
C TRP A 5 -28.70 9.51 -40.68
N TRP A 6 -28.65 10.78 -41.07
CA TRP A 6 -27.64 11.72 -40.57
C TRP A 6 -27.80 12.04 -39.09
N PHE A 7 -29.01 11.92 -38.53
CA PHE A 7 -29.25 12.08 -37.08
C PHE A 7 -29.13 10.76 -36.33
N LEU A 8 -29.35 9.63 -36.96
CA LEU A 8 -29.22 8.32 -36.32
C LEU A 8 -27.77 7.95 -36.05
N ILE A 9 -26.82 8.29 -36.91
CA ILE A 9 -25.41 7.98 -36.75
C ILE A 9 -24.84 8.64 -35.49
N PRO A 10 -24.98 9.97 -35.26
CA PRO A 10 -24.47 10.59 -34.04
C PRO A 10 -25.22 10.13 -32.79
N LEU A 11 -26.53 9.83 -32.89
CA LEU A 11 -27.29 9.29 -31.77
C LEU A 11 -26.79 7.90 -31.35
N LEU A 12 -26.52 7.03 -32.34
CA LEU A 12 -25.98 5.69 -32.09
C LEU A 12 -24.57 5.80 -31.48
N ALA A 13 -23.72 6.67 -32.04
CA ALA A 13 -22.38 6.91 -31.49
C ALA A 13 -22.44 7.41 -30.05
N PHE A 14 -23.37 8.31 -29.74
CA PHE A 14 -23.59 8.81 -28.38
C PHE A 14 -24.09 7.69 -27.44
N ALA A 15 -25.04 6.86 -27.89
CA ALA A 15 -25.52 5.75 -27.07
C ALA A 15 -24.40 4.73 -26.77
N VAL A 16 -23.57 4.43 -27.77
CA VAL A 16 -22.38 3.56 -27.60
C VAL A 16 -21.39 4.19 -26.57
N LEU A 17 -21.12 5.48 -26.72
CA LEU A 17 -20.24 6.21 -25.78
C LEU A 17 -20.79 6.14 -24.35
N VAL A 18 -22.08 6.44 -24.14
CA VAL A 18 -22.73 6.38 -22.82
C VAL A 18 -22.68 4.97 -22.24
N PHE A 19 -22.88 3.95 -23.07
CA PHE A 19 -22.76 2.56 -22.63
C PHE A 19 -21.34 2.22 -22.13
N PHE A 20 -20.29 2.61 -22.87
CA PHE A 20 -18.91 2.36 -22.46
C PHE A 20 -18.51 3.18 -21.24
N LEU A 21 -18.95 4.44 -21.15
CA LEU A 21 -18.74 5.27 -19.97
C LEU A 21 -19.44 4.68 -18.74
N GLY A 22 -20.69 4.23 -18.89
CA GLY A 22 -21.43 3.57 -17.81
C GLY A 22 -20.72 2.30 -17.31
N LYS A 23 -20.22 1.47 -18.23
CA LYS A 23 -19.38 0.31 -17.84
C LYS A 23 -18.05 0.69 -17.23
N GLY A 24 -17.44 1.79 -17.65
CA GLY A 24 -16.21 2.32 -17.07
C GLY A 24 -16.38 2.79 -15.62
N LEU A 25 -17.50 3.44 -15.33
CA LEU A 25 -17.82 3.95 -13.97
C LEU A 25 -18.10 2.83 -12.95
N THR A 26 -18.41 1.62 -13.38
CA THR A 26 -18.62 0.47 -12.47
C THR A 26 -17.32 -0.23 -12.08
N LYS A 27 -16.20 0.11 -12.70
CA LYS A 27 -14.88 -0.42 -12.32
C LYS A 27 -14.26 0.48 -11.26
N ASP A 28 -13.74 -0.12 -10.19
CA ASP A 28 -12.98 0.63 -9.20
C ASP A 28 -11.67 1.12 -9.82
N PRO A 29 -11.50 2.44 -10.02
CA PRO A 29 -10.29 3.00 -10.61
C PRO A 29 -9.06 2.85 -9.70
N ARG A 30 -9.26 2.50 -8.43
CA ARG A 30 -8.19 2.29 -7.44
C ARG A 30 -7.56 0.90 -7.57
N TYR A 31 -8.26 -0.04 -8.23
CA TYR A 31 -7.73 -1.38 -8.44
C TYR A 31 -6.77 -1.40 -9.64
N VAL A 32 -5.53 -1.01 -9.40
CA VAL A 32 -4.43 -1.19 -10.36
C VAL A 32 -3.63 -2.42 -9.90
N PRO A 33 -3.69 -3.54 -10.65
CA PRO A 33 -2.89 -4.71 -10.32
C PRO A 33 -1.41 -4.32 -10.28
N SER A 34 -0.76 -4.55 -9.16
CA SER A 34 0.68 -4.26 -9.05
C SER A 34 1.46 -5.30 -9.87
N PRO A 35 2.35 -4.88 -10.77
CA PRO A 35 3.20 -5.78 -11.52
C PRO A 35 4.24 -6.51 -10.64
N LEU A 36 4.35 -6.11 -9.37
CA LEU A 36 5.28 -6.69 -8.39
C LEU A 36 4.68 -7.86 -7.61
N VAL A 37 3.36 -8.05 -7.63
CA VAL A 37 2.74 -9.22 -6.97
C VAL A 37 3.23 -10.49 -7.66
N GLY A 38 3.71 -11.45 -6.85
CA GLY A 38 4.34 -12.69 -7.31
C GLY A 38 5.83 -12.55 -7.66
N LYS A 39 6.44 -11.37 -7.46
CA LYS A 39 7.87 -11.13 -7.70
C LYS A 39 8.60 -10.86 -6.38
N PRO A 40 9.93 -11.07 -6.36
CA PRO A 40 10.76 -10.64 -5.24
C PRO A 40 10.55 -9.15 -4.94
N ALA A 41 10.46 -8.83 -3.65
CA ALA A 41 10.42 -7.43 -3.20
C ALA A 41 11.70 -6.71 -3.62
N PRO A 42 11.61 -5.47 -4.11
CA PRO A 42 12.79 -4.66 -4.39
C PRO A 42 13.70 -4.55 -3.17
N THR A 43 14.99 -4.73 -3.39
CA THR A 43 16.00 -4.61 -2.34
C THR A 43 16.34 -3.16 -2.08
N PHE A 44 16.58 -2.83 -0.82
CA PHE A 44 17.07 -1.50 -0.42
C PHE A 44 17.86 -1.61 0.89
N ASP A 45 18.62 -0.59 1.19
CA ASP A 45 19.27 -0.39 2.48
C ASP A 45 19.05 1.08 2.89
N LEU A 46 18.16 1.30 3.85
CA LEU A 46 17.79 2.64 4.30
C LEU A 46 18.08 2.82 5.78
N PRO A 47 18.47 4.03 6.21
CA PRO A 47 18.60 4.35 7.61
C PRO A 47 17.24 4.21 8.32
N GLN A 48 17.25 3.72 9.55
CA GLN A 48 16.05 3.67 10.37
C GLN A 48 15.61 5.09 10.78
N LEU A 49 14.31 5.28 10.88
CA LEU A 49 13.73 6.56 11.32
C LEU A 49 14.14 6.90 12.75
N GLN A 50 14.12 5.90 13.66
CA GLN A 50 14.40 6.07 15.08
C GLN A 50 15.90 6.21 15.37
N ASP A 51 16.75 5.44 14.70
CA ASP A 51 18.19 5.48 14.85
C ASP A 51 18.88 5.52 13.46
N PRO A 52 19.33 6.71 13.02
CA PRO A 52 19.96 6.86 11.70
C PRO A 52 21.33 6.18 11.57
N LYS A 53 21.90 5.65 12.66
CA LYS A 53 23.14 4.86 12.62
C LYS A 53 22.90 3.40 12.28
N GLN A 54 21.66 2.95 12.40
CA GLN A 54 21.23 1.61 12.00
C GLN A 54 20.51 1.71 10.65
N SER A 55 20.71 0.70 9.80
CA SER A 55 19.97 0.55 8.57
C SER A 55 19.03 -0.65 8.64
N PHE A 56 18.16 -0.76 7.66
CA PHE A 56 17.27 -1.89 7.46
C PHE A 56 17.25 -2.26 5.97
N ALA A 57 17.37 -3.55 5.71
CA ALA A 57 17.20 -4.16 4.42
C ALA A 57 16.15 -5.28 4.47
N PRO A 58 15.35 -5.52 3.39
CA PRO A 58 14.37 -6.62 3.35
C PRO A 58 14.98 -8.00 3.62
N GLU A 59 16.24 -8.17 3.32
CA GLU A 59 17.02 -9.39 3.57
C GLU A 59 17.09 -9.79 5.04
N ASP A 60 16.99 -8.82 5.95
CA ASP A 60 17.01 -9.03 7.41
C ASP A 60 15.78 -9.81 7.90
N LEU A 61 14.72 -9.85 7.05
CA LEU A 61 13.47 -10.55 7.35
C LEU A 61 13.28 -11.84 6.55
N LYS A 62 14.32 -12.32 5.85
CA LYS A 62 14.23 -13.63 5.17
C LYS A 62 13.83 -14.74 6.14
N GLY A 63 12.96 -15.64 5.68
CA GLY A 63 12.41 -16.71 6.49
C GLY A 63 11.20 -16.32 7.35
N ARG A 64 10.78 -15.06 7.29
CA ARG A 64 9.59 -14.55 8.02
C ARG A 64 8.57 -13.95 7.06
N ILE A 65 7.30 -14.11 7.39
CA ILE A 65 6.22 -13.34 6.75
C ILE A 65 6.15 -11.98 7.44
N TRP A 66 6.08 -10.91 6.68
CA TRP A 66 6.05 -9.55 7.22
C TRP A 66 5.21 -8.61 6.36
N LEU A 67 4.82 -7.48 6.93
CA LEU A 67 4.11 -6.41 6.25
C LEU A 67 5.00 -5.19 6.10
N LEU A 68 4.99 -4.58 4.90
CA LEU A 68 5.54 -3.25 4.66
C LEU A 68 4.38 -2.28 4.48
N ASN A 69 4.27 -1.30 5.37
CA ASN A 69 3.30 -0.22 5.25
C ASN A 69 4.02 1.07 4.88
N VAL A 70 3.63 1.66 3.75
CA VAL A 70 4.17 2.93 3.26
C VAL A 70 3.30 4.06 3.79
N TRP A 71 3.90 4.95 4.56
CA TRP A 71 3.19 5.99 5.29
C TRP A 71 3.96 7.32 5.31
N ALA A 72 3.33 8.37 5.80
CA ALA A 72 3.98 9.65 6.07
C ALA A 72 3.20 10.44 7.13
N SER A 73 3.87 11.33 7.87
CA SER A 73 3.24 12.18 8.90
C SER A 73 2.22 13.17 8.32
N TRP A 74 2.45 13.65 7.11
CA TRP A 74 1.58 14.57 6.38
C TRP A 74 0.35 13.89 5.74
N CYS A 75 0.28 12.55 5.75
CA CYS A 75 -0.76 11.78 5.08
C CYS A 75 -2.03 11.68 5.95
N VAL A 76 -3.14 12.23 5.47
CA VAL A 76 -4.43 12.20 6.20
C VAL A 76 -5.00 10.78 6.28
N SER A 77 -5.00 10.05 5.17
CA SER A 77 -5.54 8.67 5.12
C SER A 77 -4.69 7.69 5.94
N CYS A 78 -3.37 7.97 6.11
CA CYS A 78 -2.52 7.18 7.01
C CYS A 78 -2.96 7.33 8.47
N ARG A 79 -3.50 8.50 8.85
CA ARG A 79 -4.06 8.70 10.19
C ARG A 79 -5.34 7.89 10.42
N GLU A 80 -6.13 7.67 9.36
CA GLU A 80 -7.37 6.88 9.44
C GLU A 80 -7.07 5.39 9.67
N GLU A 81 -6.04 4.84 9.02
CA GLU A 81 -5.66 3.43 9.18
C GLU A 81 -4.86 3.14 10.47
N HIS A 82 -4.18 4.15 11.01
CA HIS A 82 -3.19 3.97 12.07
C HIS A 82 -3.70 3.20 13.30
N PRO A 83 -4.91 3.47 13.83
CA PRO A 83 -5.45 2.68 14.95
C PRO A 83 -5.60 1.18 14.61
N VAL A 84 -5.90 0.87 13.35
CA VAL A 84 -6.02 -0.52 12.87
C VAL A 84 -4.66 -1.19 12.84
N LEU A 85 -3.61 -0.47 12.39
CA LEU A 85 -2.24 -0.98 12.39
C LEU A 85 -1.69 -1.18 13.81
N VAL A 86 -2.02 -0.29 14.75
CA VAL A 86 -1.66 -0.45 16.18
C VAL A 86 -2.31 -1.72 16.75
N GLU A 87 -3.58 -1.96 16.45
CA GLU A 87 -4.28 -3.17 16.88
C GLU A 87 -3.74 -4.42 16.17
N PHE A 88 -3.42 -4.33 14.89
CA PHE A 88 -2.79 -5.42 14.13
C PHE A 88 -1.45 -5.83 14.77
N ALA A 89 -0.56 -4.89 15.05
CA ALA A 89 0.73 -5.16 15.68
C ALA A 89 0.58 -5.83 17.06
N ARG A 90 -0.45 -5.45 17.82
CA ARG A 90 -0.76 -6.03 19.13
C ARG A 90 -1.27 -7.47 19.03
N THR A 91 -2.08 -7.77 18.00
CA THR A 91 -2.72 -9.08 17.83
C THR A 91 -1.90 -10.08 17.01
N HIS A 92 -0.91 -9.59 16.26
CA HIS A 92 -0.03 -10.38 15.39
C HIS A 92 1.46 -10.19 15.72
N PRO A 93 1.91 -10.47 16.95
CA PRO A 93 3.29 -10.19 17.37
C PRO A 93 4.33 -11.04 16.61
N ASP A 94 3.90 -12.13 15.97
CA ASP A 94 4.72 -13.02 15.14
C ASP A 94 4.92 -12.48 13.70
N VAL A 95 4.15 -11.47 13.28
CA VAL A 95 4.21 -10.88 11.95
C VAL A 95 4.77 -9.46 12.05
N PRO A 96 6.06 -9.23 11.75
CA PRO A 96 6.64 -7.90 11.78
C PRO A 96 5.89 -6.92 10.88
N LEU A 97 5.49 -5.79 11.43
CA LEU A 97 5.01 -4.64 10.67
C LEU A 97 6.14 -3.62 10.55
N ILE A 98 6.60 -3.38 9.34
CA ILE A 98 7.67 -2.45 9.02
C ILE A 98 7.06 -1.20 8.36
N GLY A 99 7.45 -0.02 8.84
CA GLY A 99 7.10 1.24 8.21
C GLY A 99 8.10 1.61 7.11
N LEU A 100 7.62 2.12 5.99
CA LEU A 100 8.42 2.89 5.03
C LEU A 100 7.93 4.33 5.10
N ASP A 101 8.72 5.17 5.76
CA ASP A 101 8.41 6.59 5.93
C ASP A 101 8.80 7.35 4.68
N TYR A 102 7.78 7.70 3.87
CA TYR A 102 7.91 8.12 2.49
C TYR A 102 7.85 9.63 2.34
N LYS A 103 8.94 10.22 1.81
CA LYS A 103 9.03 11.67 1.50
C LYS A 103 8.60 12.54 2.66
N ASP A 104 9.12 12.26 3.84
CA ASP A 104 8.78 12.96 5.08
C ASP A 104 9.99 13.67 5.70
N GLN A 105 9.72 14.45 6.73
CA GLN A 105 10.75 15.03 7.57
C GLN A 105 10.89 14.20 8.84
N ARG A 106 12.11 13.73 9.13
CA ARG A 106 12.39 12.87 10.29
C ARG A 106 11.81 13.40 11.62
N PRO A 107 11.94 14.70 11.97
CA PRO A 107 11.37 15.23 13.21
C PRO A 107 9.84 15.12 13.25
N ASP A 108 9.16 15.35 12.10
CA ASP A 108 7.72 15.32 12.00
C ASP A 108 7.19 13.90 12.10
N ALA A 109 7.83 12.95 11.40
CA ALA A 109 7.52 11.53 11.48
C ALA A 109 7.68 10.98 12.90
N LEU A 110 8.77 11.31 13.60
CA LEU A 110 9.00 10.91 14.99
C LEU A 110 7.96 11.51 15.94
N ALA A 111 7.66 12.81 15.79
CA ALA A 111 6.63 13.48 16.59
C ALA A 111 5.25 12.86 16.36
N TRP A 112 4.96 12.50 15.13
CA TRP A 112 3.70 11.86 14.75
C TRP A 112 3.55 10.47 15.40
N LEU A 113 4.56 9.59 15.30
CA LEU A 113 4.56 8.28 15.95
C LEU A 113 4.47 8.39 17.47
N LYS A 114 5.17 9.36 18.06
CA LYS A 114 5.08 9.63 19.53
C LYS A 114 3.66 10.02 19.94
N LYS A 115 2.96 10.78 19.13
CA LYS A 115 1.60 11.27 19.41
C LYS A 115 0.53 10.20 19.23
N HIS A 116 0.65 9.36 18.18
CA HIS A 116 -0.40 8.43 17.76
C HIS A 116 -0.12 6.96 18.14
N GLY A 117 1.05 6.68 18.72
CA GLY A 117 1.56 5.33 18.97
C GLY A 117 2.44 4.84 17.81
N ASN A 118 3.29 3.85 18.07
CA ASN A 118 4.16 3.26 17.06
C ASN A 118 3.82 1.78 16.86
N PRO A 119 3.17 1.39 15.76
CA PRO A 119 2.85 0.00 15.47
C PRO A 119 4.02 -0.76 14.84
N TYR A 120 5.05 -0.05 14.36
CA TYR A 120 6.14 -0.63 13.59
C TYR A 120 7.24 -1.18 14.50
N VAL A 121 7.75 -2.36 14.14
CA VAL A 121 8.99 -2.90 14.72
C VAL A 121 10.13 -1.92 14.48
N LEU A 122 10.20 -1.38 13.27
CA LEU A 122 11.06 -0.27 12.86
C LEU A 122 10.42 0.44 11.66
N SER A 123 10.89 1.65 11.37
CA SER A 123 10.55 2.35 10.13
C SER A 123 11.81 2.68 9.36
N ALA A 124 11.88 2.27 8.08
CA ALA A 124 12.90 2.71 7.14
C ALA A 124 12.57 4.13 6.66
N PHE A 125 13.56 5.01 6.60
CA PHE A 125 13.37 6.42 6.27
C PHE A 125 13.72 6.69 4.79
N ASP A 126 12.71 6.74 3.94
CA ASP A 126 12.80 6.97 2.49
C ASP A 126 12.57 8.47 2.18
N ALA A 127 13.52 9.31 2.59
CA ALA A 127 13.41 10.77 2.51
C ALA A 127 13.20 11.29 1.07
N ASP A 128 13.84 10.69 0.09
CA ASP A 128 13.73 11.06 -1.33
C ASP A 128 12.63 10.29 -2.07
N GLY A 129 12.05 9.26 -1.44
CA GLY A 129 10.97 8.45 -2.00
C GLY A 129 11.41 7.47 -3.08
N ARG A 130 12.70 7.16 -3.17
CA ARG A 130 13.26 6.29 -4.20
C ARG A 130 12.81 4.85 -4.02
N VAL A 131 12.82 4.34 -2.79
CA VAL A 131 12.34 3.00 -2.48
C VAL A 131 10.85 2.88 -2.73
N GLY A 132 10.06 3.89 -2.37
CA GLY A 132 8.64 3.92 -2.73
C GLY A 132 8.42 3.81 -4.24
N ILE A 133 9.24 4.47 -5.07
CA ILE A 133 9.16 4.35 -6.54
C ILE A 133 9.47 2.92 -6.99
N ASP A 134 10.51 2.28 -6.43
CA ASP A 134 10.88 0.91 -6.78
C ASP A 134 9.78 -0.11 -6.41
N TYR A 135 9.05 0.14 -5.31
CA TYR A 135 7.85 -0.62 -4.92
C TYR A 135 6.59 -0.26 -5.73
N GLY A 136 6.70 0.69 -6.65
CA GLY A 136 5.57 1.16 -7.45
C GLY A 136 4.51 1.87 -6.61
N VAL A 137 4.92 2.59 -5.57
CA VAL A 137 4.04 3.44 -4.76
C VAL A 137 3.64 4.66 -5.59
N TYR A 138 2.35 4.86 -5.74
CA TYR A 138 1.80 6.04 -6.41
C TYR A 138 0.95 6.91 -5.47
N GLY A 139 0.76 6.46 -4.24
CA GLY A 139 0.09 7.21 -3.18
C GLY A 139 0.32 6.55 -1.83
N VAL A 140 0.14 7.30 -0.75
CA VAL A 140 0.16 6.78 0.61
C VAL A 140 -1.25 6.88 1.22
N PRO A 141 -1.68 5.87 2.00
CA PRO A 141 -0.93 4.68 2.41
C PRO A 141 -1.02 3.53 1.40
N GLU A 142 -0.03 2.66 1.41
CA GLU A 142 -0.04 1.36 0.73
C GLU A 142 0.56 0.30 1.65
N THR A 143 0.03 -0.93 1.59
CA THR A 143 0.53 -2.03 2.44
C THR A 143 0.82 -3.26 1.60
N TYR A 144 2.00 -3.85 1.81
CA TYR A 144 2.45 -5.04 1.13
C TYR A 144 2.54 -6.21 2.10
N VAL A 145 2.09 -7.39 1.69
CA VAL A 145 2.33 -8.66 2.38
C VAL A 145 3.45 -9.37 1.66
N ILE A 146 4.53 -9.68 2.39
CA ILE A 146 5.75 -10.29 1.86
C ILE A 146 5.97 -11.62 2.59
N ASP A 147 6.22 -12.68 1.82
CA ASP A 147 6.41 -14.02 2.36
C ASP A 147 7.85 -14.30 2.83
N GLN A 148 8.07 -15.50 3.35
CA GLN A 148 9.37 -15.98 3.86
C GLN A 148 10.48 -16.00 2.79
N ALA A 149 10.11 -16.12 1.51
CA ALA A 149 11.05 -16.06 0.39
C ALA A 149 11.37 -14.63 -0.06
N GLY A 150 10.73 -13.62 0.56
CA GLY A 150 10.86 -12.21 0.17
C GLY A 150 10.02 -11.86 -1.06
N VAL A 151 8.99 -12.65 -1.39
CA VAL A 151 8.10 -12.41 -2.54
C VAL A 151 6.87 -11.61 -2.09
N ILE A 152 6.53 -10.55 -2.82
CA ILE A 152 5.30 -9.79 -2.60
C ILE A 152 4.11 -10.66 -2.98
N ARG A 153 3.25 -11.00 -2.02
CA ARG A 153 2.04 -11.80 -2.22
C ARG A 153 0.80 -10.96 -2.41
N TYR A 154 0.79 -9.78 -1.84
CA TYR A 154 -0.34 -8.87 -1.95
C TYR A 154 0.10 -7.41 -1.80
N LYS A 155 -0.61 -6.51 -2.49
CA LYS A 155 -0.51 -5.07 -2.36
C LYS A 155 -1.91 -4.51 -2.10
N HIS A 156 -2.09 -3.85 -0.97
CA HIS A 156 -3.26 -3.05 -0.67
C HIS A 156 -2.98 -1.58 -0.96
N VAL A 157 -3.90 -0.92 -1.65
CA VAL A 157 -3.82 0.51 -1.99
C VAL A 157 -4.91 1.23 -1.21
N GLY A 158 -4.52 2.24 -0.47
CA GLY A 158 -5.38 3.00 0.42
C GLY A 158 -5.34 2.50 1.87
N PRO A 159 -6.18 3.09 2.75
CA PRO A 159 -6.14 2.81 4.18
C PRO A 159 -6.58 1.38 4.49
N VAL A 160 -5.81 0.69 5.33
CA VAL A 160 -6.16 -0.61 5.87
C VAL A 160 -7.30 -0.44 6.88
N THR A 161 -8.43 -1.10 6.62
CA THR A 161 -9.58 -1.14 7.52
C THR A 161 -9.62 -2.45 8.30
N PRO A 162 -10.39 -2.54 9.41
CA PRO A 162 -10.58 -3.81 10.11
C PRO A 162 -11.13 -4.92 9.19
N GLU A 163 -11.97 -4.56 8.22
CA GLU A 163 -12.50 -5.48 7.22
C GLU A 163 -11.38 -6.02 6.32
N VAL A 164 -10.48 -5.16 5.84
CA VAL A 164 -9.32 -5.57 5.03
C VAL A 164 -8.42 -6.53 5.80
N VAL A 165 -8.17 -6.27 7.08
CA VAL A 165 -7.41 -7.21 7.93
C VAL A 165 -8.10 -8.56 7.98
N GLN A 166 -9.39 -8.61 8.35
CA GLN A 166 -10.12 -9.86 8.58
C GLN A 166 -10.38 -10.67 7.30
N THR A 167 -10.65 -9.98 6.18
CA THR A 167 -11.08 -10.66 4.94
C THR A 167 -9.95 -10.94 3.96
N LEU A 168 -8.85 -10.18 4.02
CA LEU A 168 -7.75 -10.28 3.08
C LEU A 168 -6.42 -10.64 3.76
N ILE A 169 -5.99 -9.85 4.76
CA ILE A 169 -4.66 -10.04 5.36
C ILE A 169 -4.61 -11.33 6.19
N ASP A 170 -5.52 -11.52 7.14
CA ASP A 170 -5.53 -12.68 8.04
C ASP A 170 -5.63 -14.03 7.31
N PRO A 171 -6.54 -14.21 6.32
CA PRO A 171 -6.58 -15.43 5.54
C PRO A 171 -5.29 -15.69 4.77
N MET A 172 -4.68 -14.63 4.22
CA MET A 172 -3.42 -14.75 3.49
C MET A 172 -2.28 -15.15 4.42
N LEU A 173 -2.14 -14.54 5.59
CA LEU A 173 -1.13 -14.89 6.59
C LEU A 173 -1.25 -16.36 7.03
N LYS A 174 -2.48 -16.86 7.16
CA LYS A 174 -2.74 -18.28 7.47
C LYS A 174 -2.32 -19.21 6.33
N GLY A 175 -2.52 -18.78 5.09
CA GLY A 175 -2.15 -19.58 3.90
C GLY A 175 -0.66 -19.56 3.57
N LEU A 176 0.12 -18.62 4.13
CA LEU A 176 1.55 -18.49 3.92
C LEU A 176 2.40 -19.18 5.02
N LYS A 177 1.79 -19.52 6.15
CA LYS A 177 2.42 -20.31 7.24
C LYS A 177 2.49 -21.77 6.85
#